data_3fa85223326c99c03828be038a41f184
#
_entry.id   3fa85223326c99c03828be038a41f184
#
_cell.length_a   1.000
_cell.length_b   1.000
_cell.length_c   1.000
_cell.angle_alpha   90.00
_cell.angle_beta   90.00
_cell.angle_gamma   90.00
#
_symmetry.space_group_name_H-M   'P 1'
#
loop_
_entity.id
_entity.type
_entity.pdbx_description
1 polymer ?
#
loop_
_entity_poly.entity_id
_entity_poly.type
_entity_poly.pdbx_seq_one_letter_code
_entity_poly.pdbx_strand_id
1 'polypeptide(L)'
;RHYRRQRQMCIRDRIRENQIVFTYLHLAAAKELTQGLINSKGVCIAYETVTDNNGRLPLLAPMSAVAGRMSVQAGAHCLEKNQKGRGLLLGGAPGVDPGNVVILGGGVVGENAAIIATGMKAKVHIVDKSEARLKQLVDMFGDKIIPQHSDKIDLEKLISECDLLVGGVLIPGAEAPKLVTKNMIKNMKRGSVIVDVAIDQGGCVETSKPTTHAEPTYIVDDIVHYCVANMPGGVPRTSTIALNNATLPFLNRLASDGYYKALKNDPNFLAGLNVHKGEVTYKAVADVFGYNYLSAGEALN
;
A
#
# COMPACT_ATOMS: atom_id res chain seq x y z
N ARG A 1 -10.90 9.00 -20.81
CA ARG A 1 -10.00 7.83 -20.50
C ARG A 1 -8.79 7.73 -21.45
N HIS A 2 -8.94 8.00 -22.74
CA HIS A 2 -7.81 7.96 -23.70
C HIS A 2 -6.74 9.04 -23.43
N TYR A 3 -7.13 10.26 -23.06
CA TYR A 3 -6.19 11.35 -22.81
C TYR A 3 -5.23 11.13 -21.62
N ARG A 4 -5.64 10.40 -20.55
CA ARG A 4 -4.74 10.08 -19.44
C ARG A 4 -3.72 8.99 -19.81
N ARG A 5 -4.13 7.96 -20.57
CA ARG A 5 -3.20 6.94 -21.10
C ARG A 5 -2.21 7.53 -22.08
N GLN A 6 -2.67 8.40 -22.99
CA GLN A 6 -1.78 9.11 -23.91
C GLN A 6 -0.80 10.04 -23.20
N ARG A 7 -1.20 10.75 -22.13
CA ARG A 7 -0.26 11.57 -21.34
C ARG A 7 0.80 10.73 -20.61
N GLN A 8 0.46 9.58 -20.08
CA GLN A 8 1.45 8.67 -19.46
C GLN A 8 2.39 8.05 -20.50
N MET A 9 1.91 7.63 -21.66
CA MET A 9 2.75 7.19 -22.78
C MET A 9 3.67 8.32 -23.26
N CYS A 10 3.15 9.53 -23.46
CA CYS A 10 3.95 10.68 -23.90
C CYS A 10 5.03 11.12 -22.90
N ILE A 11 4.89 10.85 -21.60
CA ILE A 11 5.93 11.15 -20.59
C ILE A 11 7.06 10.14 -20.68
N ARG A 12 6.77 8.85 -20.87
CA ARG A 12 7.79 7.79 -21.01
C ARG A 12 8.74 8.06 -22.18
N ASP A 13 8.21 8.48 -23.32
CA ASP A 13 8.98 8.79 -24.54
C ASP A 13 9.80 10.07 -24.44
N ARG A 14 9.63 10.85 -23.36
CA ARG A 14 10.31 12.14 -23.13
C ARG A 14 11.43 12.08 -22.11
N ILE A 15 11.58 10.97 -21.40
CA ILE A 15 12.70 10.80 -20.45
C ILE A 15 13.97 10.68 -21.28
N ARG A 16 14.94 11.55 -20.97
CA ARG A 16 16.21 11.63 -21.67
C ARG A 16 17.29 10.83 -20.96
N GLU A 17 18.32 10.48 -21.69
CA GLU A 17 19.52 9.91 -21.12
C GLU A 17 20.07 10.81 -19.99
N ASN A 18 20.48 10.20 -18.87
CA ASN A 18 20.95 10.85 -17.64
C ASN A 18 19.90 11.74 -16.92
N GLN A 19 18.64 11.78 -17.38
CA GLN A 19 17.60 12.49 -16.63
C GLN A 19 17.27 11.75 -15.33
N ILE A 20 17.21 12.49 -14.22
CA ILE A 20 16.81 11.94 -12.93
C ILE A 20 15.28 11.84 -12.87
N VAL A 21 14.78 10.65 -12.55
CA VAL A 21 13.37 10.36 -12.27
C VAL A 21 13.28 9.94 -10.81
N PHE A 22 12.67 10.77 -9.98
CA PHE A 22 12.54 10.55 -8.53
C PHE A 22 11.06 10.56 -8.16
N THR A 23 10.45 9.38 -8.04
CA THR A 23 9.00 9.19 -7.85
C THR A 23 8.70 7.75 -7.42
N TYR A 24 7.40 7.42 -7.18
CA TYR A 24 6.95 6.03 -7.13
C TYR A 24 7.02 5.42 -8.53
N LEU A 25 7.61 4.24 -8.65
CA LEU A 25 7.80 3.55 -9.93
C LEU A 25 7.01 2.24 -10.02
N HIS A 26 6.92 1.48 -8.93
CA HIS A 26 6.23 0.17 -8.87
C HIS A 26 6.61 -0.78 -10.01
N LEU A 27 7.91 -0.84 -10.34
CA LEU A 27 8.42 -1.49 -11.54
C LEU A 27 8.10 -2.98 -11.63
N ALA A 28 8.12 -3.71 -10.52
CA ALA A 28 7.82 -5.15 -10.49
C ALA A 28 6.41 -5.51 -11.01
N ALA A 29 5.47 -4.56 -10.97
CA ALA A 29 4.10 -4.73 -11.49
C ALA A 29 3.90 -4.13 -12.89
N ALA A 30 4.93 -3.53 -13.52
CA ALA A 30 4.78 -2.70 -14.72
C ALA A 30 5.89 -2.94 -15.77
N LYS A 31 5.85 -4.12 -16.42
CA LYS A 31 6.89 -4.54 -17.40
C LYS A 31 7.16 -3.51 -18.49
N GLU A 32 6.12 -2.94 -19.09
CA GLU A 32 6.27 -1.93 -20.16
C GLU A 32 6.92 -0.64 -19.65
N LEU A 33 6.58 -0.20 -18.43
CA LEU A 33 7.22 0.95 -17.82
C LEU A 33 8.70 0.67 -17.55
N THR A 34 8.99 -0.49 -16.98
CA THR A 34 10.36 -0.93 -16.68
C THR A 34 11.21 -0.93 -17.96
N GLN A 35 10.71 -1.53 -19.04
CA GLN A 35 11.42 -1.55 -20.32
C GLN A 35 11.60 -0.14 -20.91
N GLY A 36 10.60 0.73 -20.78
CA GLY A 36 10.68 2.13 -21.21
C GLY A 36 11.76 2.91 -20.45
N LEU A 37 11.88 2.70 -19.13
CA LEU A 37 12.91 3.35 -18.31
C LEU A 37 14.32 2.81 -18.62
N ILE A 38 14.47 1.51 -18.86
CA ILE A 38 15.73 0.91 -19.33
C ILE A 38 16.15 1.56 -20.65
N ASN A 39 15.25 1.63 -21.63
CA ASN A 39 15.54 2.19 -22.95
C ASN A 39 15.87 3.70 -22.90
N SER A 40 15.31 4.44 -21.95
CA SER A 40 15.57 5.88 -21.77
C SER A 40 16.99 6.19 -21.31
N LYS A 41 17.69 5.22 -20.72
CA LYS A 41 18.97 5.41 -20.04
C LYS A 41 18.96 6.50 -18.96
N GLY A 42 17.80 6.73 -18.34
CA GLY A 42 17.63 7.64 -17.22
C GLY A 42 18.23 7.11 -15.92
N VAL A 43 18.23 7.94 -14.89
CA VAL A 43 18.57 7.62 -13.51
C VAL A 43 17.27 7.56 -12.71
N CYS A 44 16.76 6.35 -12.43
CA CYS A 44 15.44 6.17 -11.85
C CYS A 44 15.55 5.77 -10.38
N ILE A 45 15.12 6.66 -9.51
CA ILE A 45 15.15 6.51 -8.06
C ILE A 45 13.71 6.36 -7.57
N ALA A 46 13.37 5.17 -7.07
CA ALA A 46 12.03 4.84 -6.61
C ALA A 46 11.84 5.22 -5.14
N TYR A 47 10.78 5.95 -4.82
CA TYR A 47 10.43 6.30 -3.44
C TYR A 47 10.22 5.07 -2.57
N GLU A 48 9.56 4.07 -3.10
CA GLU A 48 9.14 2.85 -2.38
C GLU A 48 10.27 1.90 -2.03
N THR A 49 11.50 2.14 -2.51
CA THR A 49 12.65 1.31 -2.19
C THR A 49 13.75 2.05 -1.41
N VAL A 50 13.60 3.36 -1.19
CA VAL A 50 14.46 4.11 -0.25
C VAL A 50 14.19 3.61 1.16
N THR A 51 15.27 3.28 1.90
CA THR A 51 15.21 2.77 3.28
C THR A 51 15.66 3.80 4.32
N ASP A 52 15.45 3.50 5.58
CA ASP A 52 16.14 4.12 6.73
C ASP A 52 17.09 3.11 7.41
N ASN A 53 17.82 3.55 8.43
CA ASN A 53 18.77 2.71 9.17
C ASN A 53 18.11 1.51 9.89
N ASN A 54 16.79 1.48 10.00
CA ASN A 54 16.01 0.39 10.58
C ASN A 54 15.33 -0.48 9.50
N GLY A 55 15.66 -0.28 8.22
CA GLY A 55 15.03 -0.97 7.09
C GLY A 55 13.58 -0.56 6.82
N ARG A 56 13.11 0.56 7.39
CA ARG A 56 11.77 1.10 7.10
C ARG A 56 11.82 1.88 5.78
N LEU A 57 10.64 2.14 5.21
CA LEU A 57 10.48 2.83 3.92
C LEU A 57 9.94 4.26 4.13
N PRO A 58 10.81 5.25 4.45
CA PRO A 58 10.40 6.58 4.89
C PRO A 58 9.62 7.36 3.84
N LEU A 59 9.83 7.09 2.55
CA LEU A 59 9.12 7.78 1.47
C LEU A 59 7.81 7.06 1.08
N LEU A 60 7.64 5.79 1.44
CA LEU A 60 6.38 5.05 1.27
C LEU A 60 5.43 5.24 2.46
N ALA A 61 5.98 5.34 3.68
CA ALA A 61 5.21 5.42 4.91
C ALA A 61 4.11 6.51 4.93
N PRO A 62 4.31 7.73 4.40
CA PRO A 62 3.26 8.75 4.38
C PRO A 62 2.01 8.33 3.59
N MET A 63 2.20 7.70 2.43
CA MET A 63 1.08 7.24 1.61
C MET A 63 0.41 6.00 2.21
N SER A 64 1.19 5.11 2.81
CA SER A 64 0.66 3.99 3.58
C SER A 64 -0.16 4.45 4.79
N ALA A 65 0.26 5.51 5.48
CA ALA A 65 -0.50 6.08 6.58
C ALA A 65 -1.83 6.71 6.11
N VAL A 66 -1.81 7.45 5.02
CA VAL A 66 -3.04 8.02 4.42
C VAL A 66 -3.97 6.90 3.98
N ALA A 67 -3.47 5.88 3.27
CA ALA A 67 -4.27 4.76 2.81
C ALA A 67 -4.90 3.98 3.97
N GLY A 68 -4.13 3.71 5.05
CA GLY A 68 -4.65 3.06 6.24
C GLY A 68 -5.79 3.83 6.90
N ARG A 69 -5.67 5.15 7.02
CA ARG A 69 -6.74 6.00 7.57
C ARG A 69 -7.96 6.04 6.65
N MET A 70 -7.74 6.18 5.36
CA MET A 70 -8.83 6.17 4.36
C MET A 70 -9.56 4.84 4.30
N SER A 71 -8.89 3.71 4.53
CA SER A 71 -9.51 2.38 4.46
C SER A 71 -10.68 2.25 5.42
N VAL A 72 -10.55 2.81 6.63
CA VAL A 72 -11.63 2.79 7.62
C VAL A 72 -12.70 3.83 7.29
N GLN A 73 -12.31 5.03 6.84
CA GLN A 73 -13.26 6.07 6.45
C GLN A 73 -14.13 5.60 5.27
N ALA A 74 -13.52 5.05 4.21
CA ALA A 74 -14.23 4.51 3.06
C ALA A 74 -15.04 3.25 3.44
N GLY A 75 -14.47 2.36 4.25
CA GLY A 75 -15.13 1.16 4.73
C GLY A 75 -16.39 1.47 5.56
N ALA A 76 -16.30 2.44 6.47
CA ALA A 76 -17.45 2.87 7.26
C ALA A 76 -18.58 3.47 6.39
N HIS A 77 -18.21 4.27 5.38
CA HIS A 77 -19.18 4.79 4.41
C HIS A 77 -19.82 3.65 3.57
N CYS A 78 -19.02 2.69 3.13
CA CYS A 78 -19.53 1.54 2.36
C CYS A 78 -20.45 0.61 3.17
N LEU A 79 -20.39 0.64 4.51
CA LEU A 79 -21.33 -0.09 5.38
C LEU A 79 -22.74 0.50 5.40
N GLU A 80 -22.93 1.72 4.91
CA GLU A 80 -24.24 2.38 4.84
C GLU A 80 -25.15 1.68 3.84
N LYS A 81 -26.47 1.71 4.09
CA LYS A 81 -27.47 1.04 3.25
C LYS A 81 -27.46 1.55 1.81
N ASN A 82 -27.27 2.85 1.61
CA ASN A 82 -27.21 3.47 0.28
C ASN A 82 -25.99 3.04 -0.53
N GLN A 83 -24.93 2.58 0.14
CA GLN A 83 -23.73 2.01 -0.49
C GLN A 83 -23.82 0.49 -0.68
N LYS A 84 -25.01 -0.08 -0.49
CA LYS A 84 -25.31 -1.53 -0.53
C LYS A 84 -24.64 -2.32 0.62
N GLY A 85 -24.13 -1.61 1.62
CA GLY A 85 -23.66 -2.18 2.88
C GLY A 85 -24.82 -2.69 3.72
N ARG A 86 -24.47 -3.35 4.82
CA ARG A 86 -25.45 -3.98 5.73
C ARG A 86 -26.23 -3.00 6.61
N GLY A 87 -26.00 -1.68 6.47
CA GLY A 87 -26.68 -0.65 7.25
C GLY A 87 -26.17 -0.57 8.69
N LEU A 88 -24.87 -0.76 8.89
CA LEU A 88 -24.22 -0.79 10.20
C LEU A 88 -23.43 0.51 10.43
N LEU A 89 -23.61 1.12 11.60
CA LEU A 89 -22.77 2.21 12.09
C LEU A 89 -21.55 1.62 12.79
N LEU A 90 -20.36 1.87 12.26
CA LEU A 90 -19.14 1.18 12.69
C LEU A 90 -18.84 1.35 14.20
N GLY A 91 -19.12 2.52 14.76
CA GLY A 91 -18.92 2.80 16.18
C GLY A 91 -20.07 2.36 17.11
N GLY A 92 -21.13 1.75 16.56
CA GLY A 92 -22.35 1.46 17.34
C GLY A 92 -23.10 2.72 17.80
N ALA A 93 -24.00 2.55 18.76
CA ALA A 93 -24.78 3.62 19.39
C ALA A 93 -25.17 3.20 20.82
N PRO A 94 -25.69 4.08 21.65
CA PRO A 94 -26.21 3.67 22.97
C PRO A 94 -27.16 2.48 22.86
N GLY A 95 -26.80 1.34 23.48
CA GLY A 95 -27.55 0.09 23.40
C GLY A 95 -27.35 -0.74 22.14
N VAL A 96 -26.44 -0.35 21.25
CA VAL A 96 -26.09 -1.09 20.03
C VAL A 96 -24.60 -1.32 19.98
N ASP A 97 -24.19 -2.57 19.82
CA ASP A 97 -22.78 -2.95 19.75
C ASP A 97 -22.08 -2.34 18.52
N PRO A 98 -20.77 -2.02 18.62
CA PRO A 98 -19.98 -1.56 17.49
C PRO A 98 -19.73 -2.70 16.49
N GLY A 99 -19.39 -2.32 15.26
CA GLY A 99 -18.99 -3.25 14.22
C GLY A 99 -17.61 -3.86 14.48
N ASN A 100 -17.42 -5.09 13.96
CA ASN A 100 -16.15 -5.81 14.01
C ASN A 100 -15.28 -5.42 12.82
N VAL A 101 -14.10 -4.87 13.09
CA VAL A 101 -13.07 -4.56 12.10
C VAL A 101 -11.95 -5.59 12.21
N VAL A 102 -11.60 -6.22 11.09
CA VAL A 102 -10.44 -7.11 10.99
C VAL A 102 -9.41 -6.45 10.08
N ILE A 103 -8.20 -6.25 10.60
CA ILE A 103 -7.09 -5.65 9.86
C ILE A 103 -6.04 -6.73 9.63
N LEU A 104 -5.76 -7.04 8.36
CA LEU A 104 -4.72 -7.99 7.96
C LEU A 104 -3.42 -7.22 7.69
N GLY A 105 -2.41 -7.49 8.51
CA GLY A 105 -1.11 -6.82 8.50
C GLY A 105 -1.05 -5.65 9.49
N GLY A 106 -0.13 -5.73 10.43
CA GLY A 106 0.15 -4.71 11.46
C GLY A 106 1.18 -3.66 11.02
N GLY A 107 1.51 -3.55 9.73
CA GLY A 107 2.43 -2.55 9.19
C GLY A 107 1.90 -1.11 9.30
N VAL A 108 2.48 -0.18 8.54
CA VAL A 108 2.07 1.25 8.55
C VAL A 108 0.60 1.42 8.18
N VAL A 109 0.11 0.68 7.18
CA VAL A 109 -1.30 0.69 6.78
C VAL A 109 -2.19 0.24 7.94
N GLY A 110 -1.90 -0.94 8.52
CA GLY A 110 -2.73 -1.52 9.57
C GLY A 110 -2.73 -0.71 10.86
N GLU A 111 -1.57 -0.17 11.26
CA GLU A 111 -1.47 0.76 12.40
C GLU A 111 -2.38 1.99 12.21
N ASN A 112 -2.31 2.61 11.03
CA ASN A 112 -3.12 3.80 10.74
C ASN A 112 -4.61 3.47 10.55
N ALA A 113 -4.96 2.29 10.05
CA ALA A 113 -6.32 1.79 10.07
C ALA A 113 -6.83 1.61 11.51
N ALA A 114 -6.01 1.01 12.38
CA ALA A 114 -6.36 0.83 13.79
C ALA A 114 -6.56 2.16 14.53
N ILE A 115 -5.75 3.20 14.25
CA ILE A 115 -5.94 4.55 14.82
C ILE A 115 -7.36 5.06 14.54
N ILE A 116 -7.83 4.94 13.31
CA ILE A 116 -9.16 5.44 12.95
C ILE A 116 -10.26 4.52 13.49
N ALA A 117 -10.12 3.20 13.33
CA ALA A 117 -11.15 2.25 13.77
C ALA A 117 -11.37 2.29 15.29
N THR A 118 -10.29 2.37 16.08
CA THR A 118 -10.37 2.53 17.54
C THR A 118 -10.91 3.90 17.93
N GLY A 119 -10.56 4.96 17.18
CA GLY A 119 -11.12 6.31 17.35
C GLY A 119 -12.63 6.35 17.10
N MET A 120 -13.14 5.55 16.18
CA MET A 120 -14.56 5.35 15.93
C MET A 120 -15.22 4.39 16.93
N LYS A 121 -14.46 3.85 17.90
CA LYS A 121 -14.93 2.88 18.90
C LYS A 121 -15.38 1.54 18.33
N ALA A 122 -14.88 1.15 17.16
CA ALA A 122 -15.11 -0.19 16.59
C ALA A 122 -14.40 -1.25 17.43
N LYS A 123 -14.86 -2.51 17.35
CA LYS A 123 -14.13 -3.66 17.87
C LYS A 123 -13.06 -4.06 16.84
N VAL A 124 -11.78 -3.89 17.20
CA VAL A 124 -10.67 -3.98 16.25
C VAL A 124 -9.80 -5.19 16.50
N HIS A 125 -9.71 -6.09 15.53
CA HIS A 125 -8.78 -7.20 15.49
C HIS A 125 -7.64 -6.88 14.52
N ILE A 126 -6.38 -7.06 14.95
CA ILE A 126 -5.20 -6.90 14.09
C ILE A 126 -4.49 -8.23 13.98
N VAL A 127 -4.36 -8.72 12.75
CA VAL A 127 -3.69 -9.98 12.43
C VAL A 127 -2.32 -9.70 11.85
N ASP A 128 -1.27 -10.24 12.45
CA ASP A 128 0.10 -10.18 11.92
C ASP A 128 0.85 -11.48 12.26
N LYS A 129 1.88 -11.80 11.46
CA LYS A 129 2.77 -12.93 11.71
C LYS A 129 3.90 -12.63 12.69
N SER A 130 4.14 -11.37 13.02
CA SER A 130 5.22 -10.91 13.89
C SER A 130 4.72 -10.66 15.30
N GLU A 131 5.08 -11.53 16.24
CA GLU A 131 4.76 -11.32 17.66
C GLU A 131 5.35 -10.00 18.19
N ALA A 132 6.57 -9.66 17.77
CA ALA A 132 7.20 -8.40 18.14
C ALA A 132 6.38 -7.18 17.68
N ARG A 133 5.82 -7.25 16.45
CA ARG A 133 4.96 -6.20 15.95
C ARG A 133 3.63 -6.12 16.69
N LEU A 134 2.99 -7.24 16.93
CA LEU A 134 1.76 -7.30 17.73
C LEU A 134 1.97 -6.71 19.13
N LYS A 135 3.10 -7.00 19.78
CA LYS A 135 3.45 -6.40 21.08
C LYS A 135 3.56 -4.88 20.98
N GLN A 136 4.26 -4.34 19.97
CA GLN A 136 4.34 -2.89 19.77
C GLN A 136 2.95 -2.24 19.60
N LEU A 137 2.05 -2.91 18.88
CA LEU A 137 0.67 -2.42 18.69
C LEU A 137 -0.12 -2.46 20.01
N VAL A 138 0.06 -3.50 20.82
CA VAL A 138 -0.56 -3.56 22.17
C VAL A 138 -0.01 -2.46 23.07
N ASP A 139 1.30 -2.21 23.05
CA ASP A 139 1.91 -1.11 23.81
C ASP A 139 1.34 0.27 23.39
N MET A 140 0.96 0.43 22.12
CA MET A 140 0.41 1.67 21.56
C MET A 140 -1.09 1.84 21.83
N PHE A 141 -1.88 0.78 21.69
CA PHE A 141 -3.36 0.86 21.70
C PHE A 141 -3.99 0.32 22.98
N GLY A 142 -3.24 -0.45 23.80
CA GLY A 142 -3.77 -1.10 24.99
C GLY A 142 -4.86 -2.12 24.67
N ASP A 143 -5.93 -2.05 25.40
CA ASP A 143 -7.14 -2.90 25.31
C ASP A 143 -8.09 -2.51 24.13
N LYS A 144 -7.78 -1.43 23.40
CA LYS A 144 -8.59 -1.00 22.26
C LYS A 144 -8.45 -1.88 21.02
N ILE A 145 -7.47 -2.78 21.00
CA ILE A 145 -7.27 -3.76 19.93
C ILE A 145 -7.19 -5.17 20.48
N ILE A 146 -7.52 -6.13 19.63
CA ILE A 146 -7.37 -7.57 19.89
C ILE A 146 -6.29 -8.07 18.94
N PRO A 147 -5.04 -8.25 19.43
CA PRO A 147 -3.95 -8.73 18.59
C PRO A 147 -4.16 -10.22 18.29
N GLN A 148 -3.87 -10.63 17.07
CA GLN A 148 -4.02 -11.99 16.59
C GLN A 148 -2.77 -12.43 15.82
N HIS A 149 -2.12 -13.49 16.24
CA HIS A 149 -1.02 -14.09 15.47
C HIS A 149 -1.58 -14.96 14.36
N SER A 150 -1.17 -14.73 13.09
CA SER A 150 -1.75 -15.39 11.91
C SER A 150 -1.77 -16.91 11.98
N ASP A 151 -0.74 -17.52 12.56
CA ASP A 151 -0.60 -18.98 12.62
C ASP A 151 -1.32 -19.62 13.81
N LYS A 152 -1.90 -18.80 14.70
CA LYS A 152 -2.55 -19.25 15.94
C LYS A 152 -4.06 -19.03 15.96
N ILE A 153 -4.63 -18.51 14.87
CA ILE A 153 -6.06 -18.16 14.78
C ILE A 153 -6.76 -18.97 13.70
N ASP A 154 -8.05 -19.15 13.89
CA ASP A 154 -8.98 -19.52 12.81
C ASP A 154 -9.36 -18.25 12.04
N LEU A 155 -8.60 -17.97 10.97
CA LEU A 155 -8.80 -16.78 10.14
C LEU A 155 -10.16 -16.80 9.43
N GLU A 156 -10.64 -17.97 9.01
CA GLU A 156 -11.92 -18.14 8.35
C GLU A 156 -13.08 -17.75 9.27
N LYS A 157 -13.05 -18.23 10.50
CA LYS A 157 -14.03 -17.85 11.53
C LYS A 157 -13.98 -16.34 11.81
N LEU A 158 -12.79 -15.78 11.99
CA LEU A 158 -12.64 -14.35 12.28
C LEU A 158 -13.21 -13.48 11.14
N ILE A 159 -12.95 -13.86 9.88
CA ILE A 159 -13.46 -13.16 8.70
C ILE A 159 -14.98 -13.31 8.58
N SER A 160 -15.53 -14.48 8.87
CA SER A 160 -17.00 -14.69 8.81
C SER A 160 -17.77 -13.79 9.78
N GLU A 161 -17.15 -13.39 10.89
CA GLU A 161 -17.74 -12.53 11.91
C GLU A 161 -17.46 -11.04 11.70
N CYS A 162 -16.61 -10.65 10.72
CA CYS A 162 -16.27 -9.25 10.51
C CYS A 162 -17.35 -8.48 9.74
N ASP A 163 -17.39 -7.17 9.97
CA ASP A 163 -18.24 -6.22 9.26
C ASP A 163 -17.41 -5.39 8.28
N LEU A 164 -16.16 -5.09 8.64
CA LEU A 164 -15.18 -4.42 7.80
C LEU A 164 -13.84 -5.16 7.83
N LEU A 165 -13.41 -5.66 6.68
CA LEU A 165 -12.09 -6.25 6.47
C LEU A 165 -11.17 -5.23 5.79
N VAL A 166 -10.00 -4.98 6.39
CA VAL A 166 -8.95 -4.13 5.81
C VAL A 166 -7.74 -4.98 5.45
N GLY A 167 -7.42 -5.06 4.18
CA GLY A 167 -6.21 -5.71 3.65
C GLY A 167 -5.04 -4.74 3.61
N GLY A 168 -4.11 -4.83 4.56
CA GLY A 168 -2.96 -3.93 4.69
C GLY A 168 -1.60 -4.63 4.64
N VAL A 169 -1.53 -5.81 4.02
CA VAL A 169 -0.28 -6.57 3.89
C VAL A 169 0.56 -6.02 2.75
N LEU A 170 1.82 -5.76 3.05
CA LEU A 170 2.82 -5.30 2.08
C LEU A 170 4.02 -6.23 2.09
N ILE A 171 4.46 -6.68 0.91
CA ILE A 171 5.77 -7.29 0.70
C ILE A 171 6.57 -6.36 -0.22
N PRO A 172 7.65 -5.73 0.25
CA PRO A 172 8.42 -4.82 -0.56
C PRO A 172 8.92 -5.47 -1.86
N GLY A 173 8.54 -4.90 -3.01
CA GLY A 173 8.97 -5.36 -4.33
C GLY A 173 8.36 -6.67 -4.84
N ALA A 174 7.34 -7.23 -4.16
CA ALA A 174 6.65 -8.45 -4.57
C ALA A 174 5.12 -8.27 -4.55
N GLU A 175 4.40 -9.24 -5.13
CA GLU A 175 2.95 -9.29 -5.02
C GLU A 175 2.51 -9.62 -3.58
N ALA A 176 1.35 -9.08 -3.18
CA ALA A 176 0.74 -9.41 -1.90
C ALA A 176 0.26 -10.88 -1.92
N PRO A 177 0.46 -11.64 -0.82
CA PRO A 177 -0.07 -12.99 -0.72
C PRO A 177 -1.60 -12.97 -0.65
N LYS A 178 -2.25 -13.94 -1.29
CA LYS A 178 -3.70 -14.12 -1.20
C LYS A 178 -4.06 -14.78 0.14
N LEU A 179 -4.37 -13.96 1.13
CA LEU A 179 -4.70 -14.42 2.49
C LEU A 179 -6.17 -14.77 2.66
N VAL A 180 -7.06 -14.15 1.86
CA VAL A 180 -8.50 -14.34 1.94
C VAL A 180 -9.00 -14.99 0.67
N THR A 181 -9.48 -16.22 0.80
CA THR A 181 -9.97 -17.01 -0.32
C THR A 181 -11.41 -16.65 -0.68
N LYS A 182 -11.82 -16.99 -1.89
CA LYS A 182 -13.21 -16.83 -2.34
C LYS A 182 -14.21 -17.58 -1.44
N ASN A 183 -13.81 -18.72 -0.87
CA ASN A 183 -14.69 -19.48 0.04
C ASN A 183 -14.89 -18.74 1.37
N MET A 184 -13.85 -18.12 1.93
CA MET A 184 -13.99 -17.29 3.14
C MET A 184 -14.96 -16.14 2.92
N ILE A 185 -14.94 -15.50 1.74
CA ILE A 185 -15.83 -14.38 1.39
C ILE A 185 -17.29 -14.81 1.38
N LYS A 186 -17.61 -15.98 0.86
CA LYS A 186 -18.97 -16.52 0.85
C LYS A 186 -19.56 -16.70 2.25
N ASN A 187 -18.70 -16.91 3.24
CA ASN A 187 -19.08 -17.10 4.64
C ASN A 187 -19.19 -15.79 5.42
N MET A 188 -18.81 -14.64 4.82
CA MET A 188 -18.97 -13.33 5.42
C MET A 188 -20.44 -12.93 5.55
N LYS A 189 -20.74 -12.06 6.49
CA LYS A 189 -22.08 -11.48 6.65
C LYS A 189 -22.43 -10.63 5.43
N ARG A 190 -23.63 -10.84 4.86
CA ARG A 190 -24.11 -10.06 3.70
C ARG A 190 -24.04 -8.57 3.95
N GLY A 191 -23.53 -7.81 3.00
CA GLY A 191 -23.33 -6.37 3.09
C GLY A 191 -22.14 -5.95 3.94
N SER A 192 -21.28 -6.90 4.38
CA SER A 192 -19.97 -6.56 4.91
C SER A 192 -19.09 -5.94 3.83
N VAL A 193 -18.03 -5.24 4.26
CA VAL A 193 -17.16 -4.47 3.37
C VAL A 193 -15.74 -5.00 3.43
N ILE A 194 -15.11 -5.12 2.29
CA ILE A 194 -13.68 -5.39 2.12
C ILE A 194 -13.03 -4.14 1.53
N VAL A 195 -12.01 -3.61 2.21
CA VAL A 195 -11.13 -2.56 1.70
C VAL A 195 -9.73 -3.14 1.52
N ASP A 196 -9.37 -3.48 0.30
CA ASP A 196 -8.06 -4.06 0.00
C ASP A 196 -7.06 -2.97 -0.40
N VAL A 197 -6.31 -2.49 0.60
CA VAL A 197 -5.26 -1.48 0.40
C VAL A 197 -4.05 -2.07 -0.33
N ALA A 198 -3.85 -3.38 -0.25
CA ALA A 198 -2.77 -4.09 -0.94
C ALA A 198 -2.99 -4.19 -2.47
N ILE A 199 -4.10 -3.62 -2.98
CA ILE A 199 -4.51 -3.73 -4.39
C ILE A 199 -3.44 -3.24 -5.38
N ASP A 200 -2.64 -2.24 -5.01
CA ASP A 200 -1.53 -1.74 -5.82
C ASP A 200 -0.44 -2.81 -6.06
N GLN A 201 -0.42 -3.86 -5.24
CA GLN A 201 0.45 -5.03 -5.34
C GLN A 201 -0.32 -6.32 -5.61
N GLY A 202 -1.41 -6.24 -6.34
CA GLY A 202 -2.25 -7.39 -6.71
C GLY A 202 -3.36 -7.74 -5.72
N GLY A 203 -3.38 -7.12 -4.53
CA GLY A 203 -4.37 -7.36 -3.48
C GLY A 203 -4.13 -8.64 -2.66
N CYS A 204 -4.56 -8.65 -1.40
CA CYS A 204 -4.44 -9.80 -0.51
C CYS A 204 -5.72 -10.65 -0.43
N VAL A 205 -6.76 -10.27 -1.15
CA VAL A 205 -8.03 -10.98 -1.26
C VAL A 205 -8.19 -11.56 -2.66
N GLU A 206 -8.60 -12.80 -2.77
CA GLU A 206 -8.70 -13.54 -4.05
C GLU A 206 -9.64 -12.89 -5.06
N THR A 207 -10.74 -12.27 -4.57
CA THR A 207 -11.73 -11.58 -5.40
C THR A 207 -11.41 -10.12 -5.66
N SER A 208 -10.30 -9.59 -5.11
CA SER A 208 -9.89 -8.22 -5.32
C SER A 208 -9.47 -7.95 -6.76
N LYS A 209 -10.02 -6.88 -7.32
CA LYS A 209 -9.63 -6.32 -8.62
C LYS A 209 -9.55 -4.81 -8.52
N PRO A 210 -8.57 -4.16 -9.16
CA PRO A 210 -8.40 -2.72 -9.08
C PRO A 210 -9.63 -1.95 -9.55
N THR A 211 -10.02 -0.94 -8.77
CA THR A 211 -11.08 0.01 -9.10
C THR A 211 -10.51 1.44 -9.20
N THR A 212 -11.36 2.40 -9.48
CA THR A 212 -10.98 3.81 -9.64
C THR A 212 -11.77 4.68 -8.67
N HIS A 213 -11.31 5.90 -8.41
CA HIS A 213 -12.06 6.87 -7.59
C HIS A 213 -13.43 7.24 -8.18
N ALA A 214 -13.64 7.07 -9.50
CA ALA A 214 -14.93 7.33 -10.15
C ALA A 214 -15.94 6.18 -9.96
N GLU A 215 -15.44 4.96 -9.92
CA GLU A 215 -16.23 3.74 -9.69
C GLU A 215 -15.52 2.91 -8.60
N PRO A 216 -15.64 3.29 -7.32
CA PRO A 216 -14.76 2.79 -6.27
C PRO A 216 -15.10 1.37 -5.79
N THR A 217 -16.34 0.93 -6.00
CA THR A 217 -16.84 -0.33 -5.42
C THR A 217 -17.44 -1.27 -6.45
N TYR A 218 -17.44 -2.55 -6.12
CA TYR A 218 -18.21 -3.61 -6.78
C TYR A 218 -18.64 -4.64 -5.74
N ILE A 219 -19.52 -5.56 -6.12
CA ILE A 219 -20.06 -6.58 -5.23
C ILE A 219 -19.69 -7.97 -5.74
N VAL A 220 -19.25 -8.84 -4.83
CA VAL A 220 -19.06 -10.27 -5.04
C VAL A 220 -19.67 -11.01 -3.86
N ASP A 221 -20.51 -11.99 -4.12
CA ASP A 221 -21.19 -12.82 -3.10
C ASP A 221 -21.85 -11.96 -1.99
N ASP A 222 -22.55 -10.88 -2.37
CA ASP A 222 -23.19 -9.89 -1.49
C ASP A 222 -22.22 -9.08 -0.58
N ILE A 223 -20.91 -9.13 -0.82
CA ILE A 223 -19.89 -8.39 -0.10
C ILE A 223 -19.40 -7.20 -0.94
N VAL A 224 -19.39 -6.02 -0.34
CA VAL A 224 -18.93 -4.77 -0.99
C VAL A 224 -17.41 -4.75 -1.00
N HIS A 225 -16.82 -4.60 -2.17
CA HIS A 225 -15.37 -4.48 -2.35
C HIS A 225 -15.00 -3.05 -2.72
N TYR A 226 -14.14 -2.43 -1.94
CA TYR A 226 -13.49 -1.14 -2.22
C TYR A 226 -11.99 -1.41 -2.45
N CYS A 227 -11.57 -1.37 -3.71
CA CYS A 227 -10.21 -1.74 -4.13
C CYS A 227 -9.60 -0.65 -5.01
N VAL A 228 -9.73 0.61 -4.59
CA VAL A 228 -9.27 1.76 -5.37
C VAL A 228 -7.75 1.80 -5.40
N ALA A 229 -7.19 1.67 -6.61
CA ALA A 229 -5.76 1.86 -6.82
C ALA A 229 -5.36 3.31 -6.51
N ASN A 230 -4.20 3.48 -5.87
CA ASN A 230 -3.76 4.79 -5.36
C ASN A 230 -4.83 5.47 -4.49
N MET A 231 -5.28 4.76 -3.48
CA MET A 231 -6.27 5.24 -2.50
C MET A 231 -5.97 6.65 -1.97
N PRO A 232 -4.71 7.02 -1.63
CA PRO A 232 -4.33 8.37 -1.20
C PRO A 232 -4.68 9.50 -2.20
N GLY A 233 -4.83 9.16 -3.48
CA GLY A 233 -5.27 10.11 -4.52
C GLY A 233 -6.69 10.67 -4.32
N GLY A 234 -7.50 10.04 -3.47
CA GLY A 234 -8.83 10.53 -3.08
C GLY A 234 -8.79 11.72 -2.11
N VAL A 235 -7.66 11.93 -1.44
CA VAL A 235 -7.45 13.05 -0.50
C VAL A 235 -6.17 13.84 -0.87
N PRO A 236 -6.12 14.45 -2.07
CA PRO A 236 -4.89 14.97 -2.65
C PRO A 236 -4.23 16.07 -1.81
N ARG A 237 -5.01 16.90 -1.12
CA ARG A 237 -4.47 17.95 -0.24
C ARG A 237 -3.60 17.35 0.88
N THR A 238 -4.13 16.35 1.59
CA THR A 238 -3.40 15.67 2.67
C THR A 238 -2.20 14.90 2.13
N SER A 239 -2.41 14.14 1.07
CA SER A 239 -1.40 13.28 0.46
C SER A 239 -0.22 14.07 -0.10
N THR A 240 -0.49 15.18 -0.81
CA THR A 240 0.58 16.03 -1.37
C THR A 240 1.43 16.64 -0.27
N ILE A 241 0.83 17.17 0.79
CA ILE A 241 1.57 17.79 1.91
C ILE A 241 2.41 16.71 2.61
N ALA A 242 1.82 15.56 2.93
CA ALA A 242 2.52 14.47 3.61
C ALA A 242 3.70 13.94 2.78
N LEU A 243 3.49 13.73 1.48
CA LEU A 243 4.53 13.26 0.57
C LEU A 243 5.63 14.30 0.40
N ASN A 244 5.28 15.57 0.17
CA ASN A 244 6.25 16.65 0.00
C ASN A 244 7.15 16.79 1.23
N ASN A 245 6.59 16.74 2.43
CA ASN A 245 7.36 16.81 3.68
C ASN A 245 8.40 15.67 3.79
N ALA A 246 8.06 14.48 3.31
CA ALA A 246 8.96 13.33 3.34
C ALA A 246 10.02 13.38 2.22
N THR A 247 9.65 13.82 1.01
CA THR A 247 10.53 13.75 -0.17
C THR A 247 11.44 14.96 -0.33
N LEU A 248 11.04 16.14 0.16
CA LEU A 248 11.78 17.39 0.00
C LEU A 248 13.24 17.33 0.51
N PRO A 249 13.56 16.71 1.67
CA PRO A 249 14.94 16.57 2.11
C PRO A 249 15.83 15.81 1.12
N PHE A 250 15.29 14.75 0.50
CA PHE A 250 15.99 13.95 -0.51
C PHE A 250 16.16 14.73 -1.82
N LEU A 251 15.09 15.44 -2.24
CA LEU A 251 15.14 16.29 -3.43
C LEU A 251 16.18 17.39 -3.30
N ASN A 252 16.27 18.04 -2.13
CA ASN A 252 17.29 19.06 -1.85
C ASN A 252 18.70 18.48 -1.96
N ARG A 253 18.94 17.27 -1.47
CA ARG A 253 20.24 16.59 -1.61
C ARG A 253 20.56 16.26 -3.07
N LEU A 254 19.57 15.80 -3.85
CA LEU A 254 19.76 15.58 -5.29
C LEU A 254 20.10 16.88 -6.04
N ALA A 255 19.49 17.99 -5.63
CA ALA A 255 19.72 19.29 -6.26
C ALA A 255 21.08 19.90 -5.88
N SER A 256 21.49 19.77 -4.61
CA SER A 256 22.74 20.38 -4.12
C SER A 256 23.98 19.55 -4.46
N ASP A 257 23.91 18.22 -4.31
CA ASP A 257 25.08 17.34 -4.41
C ASP A 257 25.18 16.60 -5.75
N GLY A 258 24.09 16.63 -6.54
CA GLY A 258 23.91 15.74 -7.68
C GLY A 258 23.60 14.29 -7.25
N TYR A 259 22.98 13.52 -8.13
CA TYR A 259 22.52 12.16 -7.80
C TYR A 259 23.68 11.24 -7.39
N TYR A 260 24.81 11.31 -8.08
CA TYR A 260 25.95 10.43 -7.83
C TYR A 260 26.45 10.53 -6.38
N LYS A 261 26.75 11.74 -5.94
CA LYS A 261 27.26 11.99 -4.58
C LYS A 261 26.17 11.71 -3.53
N ALA A 262 24.94 12.13 -3.79
CA ALA A 262 23.81 11.92 -2.88
C ALA A 262 23.56 10.44 -2.61
N LEU A 263 23.63 9.58 -3.64
CA LEU A 263 23.44 8.14 -3.51
C LEU A 263 24.67 7.42 -2.95
N LYS A 264 25.88 7.79 -3.40
CA LYS A 264 27.12 7.14 -2.96
C LYS A 264 27.39 7.32 -1.47
N ASN A 265 27.00 8.46 -0.90
CA ASN A 265 27.22 8.78 0.51
C ASN A 265 26.12 8.28 1.46
N ASP A 266 25.04 7.68 0.93
CA ASP A 266 23.93 7.20 1.73
C ASP A 266 23.40 5.84 1.18
N PRO A 267 23.78 4.72 1.80
CA PRO A 267 23.34 3.40 1.35
C PRO A 267 21.83 3.22 1.41
N ASN A 268 21.15 3.94 2.30
CA ASN A 268 19.70 3.89 2.39
C ASN A 268 19.02 4.61 1.22
N PHE A 269 19.59 5.73 0.78
CA PHE A 269 19.11 6.43 -0.40
C PHE A 269 19.50 5.68 -1.68
N LEU A 270 20.68 5.06 -1.70
CA LEU A 270 21.13 4.21 -2.80
C LEU A 270 20.19 3.03 -3.06
N ALA A 271 19.57 2.46 -2.03
CA ALA A 271 18.55 1.42 -2.17
C ALA A 271 17.35 1.87 -3.04
N GLY A 272 17.15 3.18 -3.19
CA GLY A 272 16.16 3.76 -4.09
C GLY A 272 16.50 3.63 -5.57
N LEU A 273 17.75 3.41 -5.97
CA LEU A 273 18.16 3.35 -7.37
C LEU A 273 17.68 2.04 -8.00
N ASN A 274 16.70 2.12 -8.87
CA ASN A 274 16.07 0.94 -9.49
C ASN A 274 16.50 0.72 -10.95
N VAL A 275 16.76 1.81 -11.69
CA VAL A 275 17.35 1.75 -13.05
C VAL A 275 18.42 2.82 -13.16
N HIS A 276 19.57 2.46 -13.68
CA HIS A 276 20.70 3.36 -13.91
C HIS A 276 21.25 3.18 -15.31
N LYS A 277 21.08 4.18 -16.17
CA LYS A 277 21.66 4.24 -17.52
C LYS A 277 21.42 2.98 -18.38
N GLY A 278 20.24 2.39 -18.25
CA GLY A 278 19.86 1.20 -19.01
C GLY A 278 20.00 -0.13 -18.26
N GLU A 279 20.63 -0.14 -17.08
CA GLU A 279 20.78 -1.33 -16.25
C GLU A 279 19.72 -1.37 -15.14
N VAL A 280 19.21 -2.56 -14.81
CA VAL A 280 18.29 -2.76 -13.68
C VAL A 280 19.11 -2.96 -12.41
N THR A 281 18.93 -2.08 -11.44
CA THR A 281 19.71 -2.04 -10.20
C THR A 281 18.93 -2.45 -8.96
N TYR A 282 17.70 -2.92 -9.12
CA TYR A 282 16.88 -3.46 -8.04
C TYR A 282 16.55 -4.93 -8.31
N LYS A 283 17.07 -5.82 -7.44
CA LYS A 283 17.06 -7.27 -7.66
C LYS A 283 15.65 -7.83 -7.86
N ALA A 284 14.67 -7.42 -7.07
CA ALA A 284 13.30 -7.94 -7.18
C ALA A 284 12.67 -7.64 -8.55
N VAL A 285 12.97 -6.49 -9.17
CA VAL A 285 12.52 -6.15 -10.53
C VAL A 285 13.22 -7.02 -11.58
N ALA A 286 14.52 -7.25 -11.43
CA ALA A 286 15.27 -8.11 -12.33
C ALA A 286 14.73 -9.55 -12.29
N ASP A 287 14.52 -10.10 -11.09
CA ASP A 287 14.05 -11.48 -10.89
C ASP A 287 12.65 -11.71 -11.51
N VAL A 288 11.71 -10.74 -11.35
CA VAL A 288 10.34 -10.88 -11.88
C VAL A 288 10.30 -10.96 -13.41
N PHE A 289 11.15 -10.21 -14.10
CA PHE A 289 11.11 -10.11 -15.56
C PHE A 289 12.26 -10.82 -16.27
N GLY A 290 13.21 -11.39 -15.53
CA GLY A 290 14.39 -12.04 -16.09
C GLY A 290 15.40 -11.07 -16.71
N TYR A 291 15.48 -9.84 -16.18
CA TYR A 291 16.50 -8.87 -16.60
C TYR A 291 17.84 -9.16 -15.93
N ASN A 292 18.93 -8.74 -16.59
CA ASN A 292 20.23 -8.72 -15.95
C ASN A 292 20.19 -7.77 -14.74
N TYR A 293 20.78 -8.22 -13.64
CA TYR A 293 20.89 -7.43 -12.41
C TYR A 293 22.32 -6.92 -12.25
N LEU A 294 22.45 -5.61 -12.04
CA LEU A 294 23.69 -4.96 -11.62
C LEU A 294 23.43 -4.30 -10.28
N SER A 295 24.21 -4.54 -9.24
CA SER A 295 23.95 -3.89 -7.97
C SER A 295 24.07 -2.36 -8.09
N ALA A 296 23.25 -1.63 -7.31
CA ALA A 296 23.27 -0.16 -7.35
C ALA A 296 24.66 0.42 -7.01
N GLY A 297 25.42 -0.26 -6.14
CA GLY A 297 26.81 0.14 -5.82
C GLY A 297 27.78 -0.04 -6.99
N GLU A 298 27.68 -1.14 -7.74
CA GLU A 298 28.47 -1.39 -8.94
C GLU A 298 28.10 -0.43 -10.07
N ALA A 299 26.82 -0.14 -10.22
CA ALA A 299 26.31 0.79 -11.25
C ALA A 299 26.80 2.24 -11.06
N LEU A 300 27.23 2.62 -9.85
CA LEU A 300 27.81 3.92 -9.54
C LEU A 300 29.35 3.94 -9.55
N ASN A 301 30.03 2.84 -9.85
CA ASN A 301 31.48 2.81 -10.02
C ASN A 301 31.85 2.89 -11.50
#